data_d470c176e8c0d6bf2fab9897e20034c0
#
_entry.id   d470c176e8c0d6bf2fab9897e20034c0
#
_cell.length_a   1.000
_cell.length_b   1.000
_cell.length_c   1.000
_cell.angle_alpha   90.00
_cell.angle_beta   90.00
_cell.angle_gamma   90.00
#
_symmetry.space_group_name_H-M   'P 1'
#
loop_
_entity.id
_entity.type
_entity.pdbx_description
1 polymer ?
#
loop_
_entity_poly.entity_id
_entity_poly.type
_entity_poly.pdbx_seq_one_letter_code
_entity_poly.pdbx_strand_id
1 'polypeptide(L)'
;YADVFSDLKNQPWNSVNGVSYGVPHGRGANLLAYRTDIVKPAPTSWGAVFDTNSPYKGKITAYDSPIYIADAALYLMKTKPELGIKYPYALDQKQFDASVALLKEQKPLIGEYWGDYLKHVASIKAGNTVLGTTWQVNINLAQSEKVKVAGIKPVEGSTGWSDTWMISSKAKHPNCAYLWMNHIISPQANAGVAEWFGEAPSNAKSCDLTADKNHCTTFHAGDTGYWKDVYYWNTATEKCLDGRKDAKCVPYSEWVKAWSSLRNS
;
A
#
# COMPACT_ATOMS: atom_id res chain seq x y z
N TYR A 1 -1.20 23.69 5.19
CA TYR A 1 -0.19 22.91 4.47
C TYR A 1 1.20 22.95 5.14
N ALA A 2 1.51 24.01 5.89
CA ALA A 2 2.79 24.13 6.60
C ALA A 2 3.06 22.94 7.53
N ASP A 3 2.05 22.50 8.26
CA ASP A 3 2.15 21.44 9.27
C ASP A 3 2.03 20.00 8.68
N VAL A 4 1.85 19.85 7.37
CA VAL A 4 1.92 18.54 6.71
C VAL A 4 3.34 18.01 6.78
N PHE A 5 3.53 16.74 7.08
CA PHE A 5 4.85 16.09 7.13
C PHE A 5 5.64 16.36 5.85
N SER A 6 6.93 16.68 6.00
CA SER A 6 7.78 17.10 4.87
C SER A 6 7.96 16.00 3.83
N ASP A 7 7.99 14.75 4.27
CA ASP A 7 8.13 13.55 3.44
C ASP A 7 6.85 13.16 2.68
N LEU A 8 5.76 13.93 2.84
CA LEU A 8 4.54 13.82 2.04
C LEU A 8 4.37 14.97 1.03
N LYS A 9 5.18 16.04 1.16
CA LYS A 9 5.08 17.22 0.28
C LYS A 9 5.93 17.07 -0.97
N ASN A 10 5.41 17.53 -2.11
CA ASN A 10 6.13 17.59 -3.38
C ASN A 10 6.80 16.28 -3.80
N GLN A 11 6.13 15.18 -3.52
CA GLN A 11 6.61 13.86 -3.85
C GLN A 11 6.25 13.48 -5.30
N PRO A 12 6.93 12.50 -5.93
CA PRO A 12 6.67 12.10 -7.31
C PRO A 12 5.22 11.70 -7.62
N TRP A 13 4.46 11.26 -6.60
CA TRP A 13 3.06 10.86 -6.78
C TRP A 13 2.06 12.01 -6.63
N ASN A 14 2.48 13.17 -6.11
CA ASN A 14 1.59 14.33 -5.93
C ASN A 14 2.12 15.63 -6.51
N SER A 15 3.23 15.58 -7.26
CA SER A 15 3.82 16.76 -7.92
C SER A 15 4.35 16.44 -9.30
N VAL A 16 4.37 17.44 -10.18
CA VAL A 16 4.94 17.36 -11.53
C VAL A 16 5.81 18.59 -11.75
N ASN A 17 7.08 18.39 -12.12
CA ASN A 17 8.05 19.46 -12.36
C ASN A 17 8.14 20.49 -11.20
N GLY A 18 8.06 19.99 -9.95
CA GLY A 18 8.13 20.83 -8.75
C GLY A 18 6.83 21.56 -8.39
N VAL A 19 5.77 21.39 -9.17
CA VAL A 19 4.43 21.94 -8.88
C VAL A 19 3.60 20.87 -8.18
N SER A 20 3.09 21.19 -6.97
CA SER A 20 2.19 20.29 -6.23
C SER A 20 0.79 20.32 -6.83
N TYR A 21 0.24 19.17 -7.14
CA TYR A 21 -1.13 18.98 -7.62
C TYR A 21 -2.03 18.28 -6.61
N GLY A 22 -1.45 17.69 -5.57
CA GLY A 22 -2.19 16.96 -4.54
C GLY A 22 -1.78 17.38 -3.14
N VAL A 23 -2.79 17.56 -2.28
CA VAL A 23 -2.60 17.83 -0.86
C VAL A 23 -2.85 16.52 -0.10
N PRO A 24 -1.82 15.90 0.50
CA PRO A 24 -1.98 14.62 1.21
C PRO A 24 -2.90 14.78 2.42
N HIS A 25 -3.82 13.85 2.62
CA HIS A 25 -4.63 13.83 3.83
C HIS A 25 -4.21 12.72 4.82
N GLY A 26 -3.48 11.71 4.33
CA GLY A 26 -2.96 10.63 5.15
C GLY A 26 -2.09 9.68 4.35
N ARG A 27 -1.65 8.60 5.00
CA ARG A 27 -0.88 7.53 4.37
C ARG A 27 -1.06 6.19 5.09
N GLY A 28 -0.82 5.11 4.36
CA GLY A 28 -0.80 3.76 4.90
C GLY A 28 0.22 2.88 4.17
N ALA A 29 0.65 1.82 4.84
CA ALA A 29 1.48 0.78 4.26
C ALA A 29 0.65 -0.48 3.99
N ASN A 30 0.98 -1.21 2.93
CA ASN A 30 0.52 -2.57 2.74
C ASN A 30 1.33 -3.48 3.68
N LEU A 31 0.64 -4.23 4.50
CA LEU A 31 1.24 -5.08 5.53
C LEU A 31 1.03 -6.55 5.22
N LEU A 32 1.84 -7.38 5.83
CA LEU A 32 1.64 -8.82 5.87
C LEU A 32 0.86 -9.15 7.14
N ALA A 33 -0.42 -9.51 6.99
CA ALA A 33 -1.25 -10.02 8.09
C ALA A 33 -1.02 -11.51 8.30
N TYR A 34 -1.15 -11.95 9.54
CA TYR A 34 -1.19 -13.38 9.87
C TYR A 34 -2.01 -13.66 11.13
N ARG A 35 -2.70 -14.80 11.15
CA ARG A 35 -3.37 -15.33 12.34
C ARG A 35 -2.32 -15.85 13.31
N THR A 36 -2.18 -15.19 14.46
CA THR A 36 -1.13 -15.51 15.45
C THR A 36 -1.35 -16.83 16.17
N ASP A 37 -2.56 -17.36 16.13
CA ASP A 37 -2.92 -18.68 16.68
C ASP A 37 -2.70 -19.85 15.69
N ILE A 38 -2.56 -19.54 14.40
CA ILE A 38 -2.46 -20.55 13.32
C ILE A 38 -1.08 -20.53 12.66
N VAL A 39 -0.58 -19.33 12.31
CA VAL A 39 0.67 -19.17 11.55
C VAL A 39 1.85 -19.09 12.51
N LYS A 40 2.68 -20.11 12.51
CA LYS A 40 3.88 -20.21 13.35
C LYS A 40 5.04 -20.83 12.59
N PRO A 41 6.25 -20.31 12.74
CA PRO A 41 6.61 -19.07 13.45
C PRO A 41 5.97 -17.84 12.81
N ALA A 42 5.99 -16.69 13.52
CA ALA A 42 5.55 -15.41 12.94
C ALA A 42 6.37 -15.10 11.69
N PRO A 43 5.72 -14.73 10.56
CA PRO A 43 6.45 -14.41 9.33
C PRO A 43 7.24 -13.11 9.50
N THR A 44 8.34 -12.96 8.78
CA THR A 44 9.16 -11.75 8.76
C THR A 44 9.38 -11.20 7.35
N SER A 45 8.97 -11.94 6.33
CA SER A 45 9.24 -11.71 4.91
C SER A 45 8.00 -11.93 4.07
N TRP A 46 7.86 -11.18 2.97
CA TRP A 46 6.88 -11.44 1.91
C TRP A 46 7.03 -12.84 1.30
N GLY A 47 8.17 -13.49 1.47
CA GLY A 47 8.36 -14.90 1.09
C GLY A 47 7.26 -15.81 1.63
N ALA A 48 6.69 -15.50 2.78
CA ALA A 48 5.61 -16.30 3.37
C ALA A 48 4.34 -16.41 2.48
N VAL A 49 4.10 -15.44 1.60
CA VAL A 49 2.97 -15.46 0.64
C VAL A 49 3.37 -15.92 -0.76
N PHE A 50 4.68 -16.01 -1.05
CA PHE A 50 5.19 -16.44 -2.36
C PHE A 50 5.79 -17.86 -2.34
N ASP A 51 6.00 -18.46 -1.17
CA ASP A 51 6.53 -19.82 -1.07
C ASP A 51 5.50 -20.86 -1.56
N THR A 52 5.78 -21.50 -2.67
CA THR A 52 4.92 -22.53 -3.28
C THR A 52 4.75 -23.77 -2.40
N ASN A 53 5.63 -23.99 -1.43
CA ASN A 53 5.55 -25.05 -0.43
C ASN A 53 4.82 -24.63 0.85
N SER A 54 4.18 -23.46 0.85
CA SER A 54 3.47 -22.95 2.01
C SER A 54 2.44 -23.96 2.54
N PRO A 55 2.44 -24.26 3.87
CA PRO A 55 1.41 -25.10 4.47
C PRO A 55 0.04 -24.42 4.50
N TYR A 56 -0.02 -23.15 4.11
CA TYR A 56 -1.25 -22.34 4.07
C TYR A 56 -1.81 -22.20 2.66
N LYS A 57 -1.48 -23.10 1.75
CA LYS A 57 -2.03 -23.13 0.38
C LYS A 57 -3.56 -23.08 0.41
N GLY A 58 -4.15 -22.20 -0.40
CA GLY A 58 -5.59 -21.94 -0.45
C GLY A 58 -6.12 -21.12 0.73
N LYS A 59 -5.25 -20.61 1.63
CA LYS A 59 -5.59 -19.74 2.76
C LYS A 59 -4.80 -18.43 2.80
N ILE A 60 -4.15 -18.11 1.70
CA ILE A 60 -3.43 -16.84 1.53
C ILE A 60 -4.37 -15.84 0.87
N THR A 61 -4.30 -14.59 1.29
CA THR A 61 -5.06 -13.50 0.68
C THR A 61 -4.14 -12.49 0.02
N ALA A 62 -4.59 -11.93 -1.11
CA ALA A 62 -3.88 -10.92 -1.88
C ALA A 62 -4.80 -9.77 -2.29
N TYR A 63 -4.26 -8.55 -2.45
CA TYR A 63 -5.04 -7.40 -2.88
C TYR A 63 -5.45 -7.53 -4.34
N ASP A 64 -6.74 -7.37 -4.64
CA ASP A 64 -7.31 -7.53 -5.99
C ASP A 64 -7.16 -6.25 -6.82
N SER A 65 -5.95 -5.99 -7.26
CA SER A 65 -5.65 -4.82 -8.08
C SER A 65 -4.42 -5.07 -8.96
N PRO A 66 -4.36 -4.51 -10.19
CA PRO A 66 -3.16 -4.55 -11.02
C PRO A 66 -1.91 -4.01 -10.31
N ILE A 67 -2.09 -3.10 -9.35
CA ILE A 67 -0.98 -2.51 -8.59
C ILE A 67 -0.25 -3.54 -7.71
N TYR A 68 -0.88 -4.68 -7.41
CA TYR A 68 -0.26 -5.79 -6.68
C TYR A 68 0.96 -6.39 -7.42
N ILE A 69 1.10 -6.15 -8.73
CA ILE A 69 2.31 -6.52 -9.48
C ILE A 69 3.55 -5.81 -8.89
N ALA A 70 3.37 -4.60 -8.33
CA ALA A 70 4.47 -3.89 -7.66
C ALA A 70 4.91 -4.56 -6.34
N ASP A 71 4.00 -5.26 -5.64
CA ASP A 71 4.36 -6.02 -4.43
C ASP A 71 5.25 -7.23 -4.79
N ALA A 72 4.93 -7.91 -5.89
CA ALA A 72 5.79 -8.96 -6.43
C ALA A 72 7.15 -8.39 -6.89
N ALA A 73 7.14 -7.24 -7.56
CA ALA A 73 8.37 -6.57 -7.99
C ALA A 73 9.24 -6.14 -6.79
N LEU A 74 8.63 -5.65 -5.71
CA LEU A 74 9.34 -5.30 -4.47
C LEU A 74 10.02 -6.52 -3.86
N TYR A 75 9.32 -7.65 -3.78
CA TYR A 75 9.90 -8.89 -3.28
C TYR A 75 11.08 -9.35 -4.17
N LEU A 76 10.90 -9.34 -5.50
CA LEU A 76 11.98 -9.68 -6.43
C LEU A 76 13.16 -8.70 -6.38
N MET A 77 12.91 -7.42 -6.17
CA MET A 77 13.96 -6.40 -6.02
C MET A 77 14.94 -6.74 -4.88
N LYS A 78 14.45 -7.39 -3.84
CA LYS A 78 15.25 -7.77 -2.66
C LYS A 78 15.81 -9.19 -2.75
N THR A 79 15.09 -10.11 -3.40
CA THR A 79 15.45 -11.53 -3.43
C THR A 79 16.15 -11.96 -4.71
N LYS A 80 16.01 -11.17 -5.80
CA LYS A 80 16.63 -11.42 -7.11
C LYS A 80 17.31 -10.16 -7.66
N PRO A 81 18.42 -9.69 -7.01
CA PRO A 81 19.08 -8.45 -7.40
C PRO A 81 19.60 -8.44 -8.84
N GLU A 82 19.82 -9.61 -9.45
CA GLU A 82 20.21 -9.76 -10.86
C GLU A 82 19.15 -9.24 -11.85
N LEU A 83 17.92 -9.04 -11.42
CA LEU A 83 16.87 -8.40 -12.22
C LEU A 83 17.09 -6.89 -12.32
N GLY A 84 17.86 -6.28 -11.42
CA GLY A 84 18.18 -4.86 -11.44
C GLY A 84 16.97 -3.94 -11.19
N ILE A 85 15.91 -4.42 -10.53
CA ILE A 85 14.74 -3.61 -10.17
C ILE A 85 15.18 -2.55 -9.14
N LYS A 86 14.96 -1.27 -9.43
CA LYS A 86 15.30 -0.14 -8.54
C LYS A 86 14.08 0.49 -7.90
N TYR A 87 12.93 0.38 -8.57
CA TYR A 87 11.68 0.97 -8.12
C TYR A 87 10.50 0.08 -8.58
N PRO A 88 9.60 -0.36 -7.68
CA PRO A 88 8.57 -1.36 -8.00
C PRO A 88 7.57 -0.92 -9.08
N TYR A 89 7.44 0.39 -9.32
CA TYR A 89 6.55 0.98 -10.34
C TYR A 89 7.26 1.38 -11.64
N ALA A 90 8.55 1.04 -11.79
CA ALA A 90 9.35 1.34 -12.96
C ALA A 90 9.99 0.06 -13.50
N LEU A 91 9.19 -0.80 -14.10
CA LEU A 91 9.61 -2.11 -14.58
C LEU A 91 9.79 -2.07 -16.11
N ASP A 92 10.96 -2.47 -16.61
CA ASP A 92 11.11 -2.84 -18.00
C ASP A 92 10.41 -4.18 -18.29
N GLN A 93 10.36 -4.61 -19.56
CA GLN A 93 9.62 -5.80 -19.93
C GLN A 93 10.10 -7.05 -19.18
N LYS A 94 11.42 -7.26 -19.04
CA LYS A 94 11.99 -8.40 -18.32
C LYS A 94 11.60 -8.42 -16.85
N GLN A 95 11.68 -7.27 -16.18
CA GLN A 95 11.32 -7.09 -14.78
C GLN A 95 9.82 -7.30 -14.55
N PHE A 96 9.00 -6.76 -15.45
CA PHE A 96 7.55 -6.92 -15.44
C PHE A 96 7.15 -8.39 -15.62
N ASP A 97 7.70 -9.07 -16.62
CA ASP A 97 7.42 -10.48 -16.90
C ASP A 97 7.80 -11.38 -15.73
N ALA A 98 8.94 -11.10 -15.07
CA ALA A 98 9.36 -11.80 -13.86
C ALA A 98 8.38 -11.61 -12.70
N SER A 99 7.86 -10.38 -12.52
CA SER A 99 6.88 -10.06 -11.48
C SER A 99 5.54 -10.76 -11.72
N VAL A 100 5.08 -10.77 -12.98
CA VAL A 100 3.85 -11.49 -13.39
C VAL A 100 4.03 -13.00 -13.26
N ALA A 101 5.21 -13.54 -13.59
CA ALA A 101 5.51 -14.97 -13.43
C ALA A 101 5.42 -15.39 -11.96
N LEU A 102 6.00 -14.60 -11.03
CA LEU A 102 5.89 -14.85 -9.59
C LEU A 102 4.44 -14.89 -9.12
N LEU A 103 3.60 -13.97 -9.61
CA LEU A 103 2.17 -13.96 -9.26
C LEU A 103 1.40 -15.16 -9.84
N LYS A 104 1.79 -15.66 -11.01
CA LYS A 104 1.24 -16.91 -11.57
C LYS A 104 1.60 -18.11 -10.70
N GLU A 105 2.84 -18.17 -10.20
CA GLU A 105 3.28 -19.20 -9.25
C GLU A 105 2.54 -19.09 -7.91
N GLN A 106 2.27 -17.88 -7.46
CA GLN A 106 1.51 -17.61 -6.22
C GLN A 106 0.02 -18.01 -6.36
N LYS A 107 -0.57 -17.88 -7.53
CA LYS A 107 -2.03 -18.03 -7.73
C LYS A 107 -2.64 -19.29 -7.09
N PRO A 108 -2.04 -20.50 -7.18
CA PRO A 108 -2.57 -21.69 -6.51
C PRO A 108 -2.57 -21.63 -4.98
N LEU A 109 -1.85 -20.68 -4.39
CA LEU A 109 -1.78 -20.48 -2.93
C LEU A 109 -2.91 -19.59 -2.43
N ILE A 110 -3.49 -18.76 -3.32
CA ILE A 110 -4.47 -17.74 -2.97
C ILE A 110 -5.84 -18.38 -2.75
N GLY A 111 -6.38 -18.20 -1.55
CA GLY A 111 -7.77 -18.54 -1.22
C GLY A 111 -8.73 -17.41 -1.55
N GLU A 112 -8.26 -16.16 -1.46
CA GLU A 112 -9.07 -14.99 -1.70
C GLU A 112 -8.25 -13.81 -2.25
N TYR A 113 -8.77 -13.19 -3.31
CA TYR A 113 -8.34 -11.86 -3.73
C TYR A 113 -9.34 -10.84 -3.20
N TRP A 114 -8.89 -9.89 -2.39
CA TRP A 114 -9.77 -8.92 -1.72
C TRP A 114 -9.65 -7.52 -2.31
N GLY A 115 -10.79 -6.88 -2.52
CA GLY A 115 -10.90 -5.46 -2.86
C GLY A 115 -11.84 -4.72 -1.91
N ASP A 116 -12.55 -5.47 -1.06
CA ASP A 116 -13.44 -4.95 -0.03
C ASP A 116 -12.85 -5.30 1.35
N TYR A 117 -12.53 -4.27 2.14
CA TYR A 117 -11.87 -4.44 3.42
C TYR A 117 -12.72 -5.16 4.47
N LEU A 118 -14.06 -5.00 4.46
CA LEU A 118 -14.95 -5.71 5.39
C LEU A 118 -15.03 -7.20 5.07
N LYS A 119 -15.07 -7.56 3.78
CA LYS A 119 -15.01 -8.97 3.36
C LYS A 119 -13.68 -9.60 3.75
N HIS A 120 -12.57 -8.87 3.57
CA HIS A 120 -11.25 -9.31 4.00
C HIS A 120 -11.21 -9.59 5.52
N VAL A 121 -11.72 -8.67 6.35
CA VAL A 121 -11.82 -8.88 7.81
C VAL A 121 -12.67 -10.09 8.15
N ALA A 122 -13.83 -10.26 7.48
CA ALA A 122 -14.70 -11.41 7.68
C ALA A 122 -14.02 -12.74 7.30
N SER A 123 -13.22 -12.77 6.23
CA SER A 123 -12.46 -13.93 5.78
C SER A 123 -11.39 -14.35 6.80
N ILE A 124 -10.63 -13.38 7.32
CA ILE A 124 -9.62 -13.64 8.37
C ILE A 124 -10.30 -14.14 9.67
N LYS A 125 -11.43 -13.53 10.04
CA LYS A 125 -12.21 -13.92 11.23
C LYS A 125 -12.71 -15.36 11.12
N ALA A 126 -13.27 -15.73 9.97
CA ALA A 126 -13.77 -17.09 9.72
C ALA A 126 -12.65 -18.13 9.58
N GLY A 127 -11.39 -17.72 9.40
CA GLY A 127 -10.27 -18.62 9.13
C GLY A 127 -10.23 -19.15 7.68
N ASN A 128 -10.99 -18.54 6.78
CA ASN A 128 -10.91 -18.83 5.34
C ASN A 128 -9.55 -18.42 4.78
N THR A 129 -9.04 -17.29 5.25
CA THR A 129 -7.66 -16.85 5.03
C THR A 129 -6.95 -16.65 6.36
N VAL A 130 -5.64 -16.93 6.41
CA VAL A 130 -4.86 -16.87 7.64
C VAL A 130 -3.56 -16.07 7.51
N LEU A 131 -3.18 -15.73 6.26
CA LEU A 131 -1.93 -15.06 5.92
C LEU A 131 -2.16 -14.23 4.64
N GLY A 132 -1.55 -13.06 4.52
CA GLY A 132 -1.58 -12.31 3.26
C GLY A 132 -1.52 -10.81 3.40
N THR A 133 -1.77 -10.10 2.30
CA THR A 133 -1.73 -8.65 2.27
C THR A 133 -2.92 -8.03 3.02
N THR A 134 -2.68 -6.91 3.67
CA THR A 134 -3.69 -6.19 4.45
C THR A 134 -3.30 -4.73 4.65
N TRP A 135 -4.21 -3.97 5.27
CA TRP A 135 -3.95 -2.64 5.83
C TRP A 135 -4.08 -2.65 7.36
N GLN A 136 -3.45 -1.68 8.02
CA GLN A 136 -3.49 -1.59 9.48
C GLN A 136 -4.93 -1.50 10.01
N VAL A 137 -5.82 -0.77 9.33
CA VAL A 137 -7.23 -0.67 9.71
C VAL A 137 -7.93 -2.04 9.77
N ASN A 138 -7.62 -2.95 8.83
CA ASN A 138 -8.21 -4.29 8.82
C ASN A 138 -7.76 -5.10 10.03
N ILE A 139 -6.49 -4.94 10.42
CA ILE A 139 -5.94 -5.58 11.63
C ILE A 139 -6.66 -5.07 12.87
N ASN A 140 -6.80 -3.74 13.00
CA ASN A 140 -7.47 -3.11 14.12
C ASN A 140 -8.94 -3.58 14.24
N LEU A 141 -9.66 -3.62 13.11
CA LEU A 141 -11.05 -4.11 13.06
C LEU A 141 -11.14 -5.58 13.47
N ALA A 142 -10.29 -6.44 12.93
CA ALA A 142 -10.28 -7.85 13.29
C ALA A 142 -9.96 -8.05 14.79
N GLN A 143 -8.99 -7.29 15.33
CA GLN A 143 -8.64 -7.34 16.75
C GLN A 143 -9.76 -6.84 17.66
N SER A 144 -10.52 -5.82 17.26
CA SER A 144 -11.68 -5.33 18.01
C SER A 144 -12.76 -6.43 18.15
N GLU A 145 -12.83 -7.32 17.16
CA GLU A 145 -13.68 -8.51 17.17
C GLU A 145 -13.02 -9.75 17.82
N LYS A 146 -11.94 -9.56 18.58
CA LYS A 146 -11.20 -10.61 19.31
C LYS A 146 -10.51 -11.64 18.41
N VAL A 147 -10.29 -11.33 17.13
CA VAL A 147 -9.51 -12.18 16.23
C VAL A 147 -8.03 -12.08 16.60
N LYS A 148 -7.35 -13.22 16.71
CA LYS A 148 -5.91 -13.30 16.98
C LYS A 148 -5.11 -13.07 15.70
N VAL A 149 -5.00 -11.83 15.28
CA VAL A 149 -4.29 -11.39 14.08
C VAL A 149 -3.24 -10.36 14.43
N ALA A 150 -2.13 -10.36 13.69
CA ALA A 150 -1.11 -9.32 13.73
C ALA A 150 -0.72 -8.95 12.30
N GLY A 151 -0.12 -7.77 12.15
CA GLY A 151 0.46 -7.31 10.91
C GLY A 151 1.89 -6.87 11.11
N ILE A 152 2.68 -7.04 10.07
CA ILE A 152 4.07 -6.60 10.05
C ILE A 152 4.36 -5.88 8.73
N LYS A 153 5.31 -4.96 8.75
CA LYS A 153 6.04 -4.52 7.56
C LYS A 153 7.20 -5.50 7.37
N PRO A 154 7.23 -6.31 6.29
CA PRO A 154 8.28 -7.29 6.06
C PRO A 154 9.67 -6.67 5.89
N VAL A 155 10.70 -7.50 6.03
CA VAL A 155 12.11 -7.07 5.94
C VAL A 155 12.50 -6.50 4.56
N GLU A 156 11.77 -6.87 3.54
CA GLU A 156 11.95 -6.33 2.18
C GLU A 156 11.40 -4.91 2.04
N GLY A 157 10.69 -4.40 3.03
CA GLY A 157 9.91 -3.18 2.95
C GLY A 157 8.48 -3.44 2.49
N SER A 158 7.79 -2.39 2.06
CA SER A 158 6.38 -2.47 1.68
C SER A 158 6.04 -1.52 0.53
N THR A 159 4.99 -1.81 -0.19
CA THR A 159 4.28 -0.78 -0.94
C THR A 159 3.34 -0.03 0.01
N GLY A 160 2.90 1.14 -0.40
CA GLY A 160 2.01 1.95 0.43
C GLY A 160 1.27 2.99 -0.39
N TRP A 161 0.40 3.72 0.25
CA TRP A 161 -0.44 4.72 -0.39
C TRP A 161 -0.42 6.04 0.41
N SER A 162 -0.64 7.14 -0.29
CA SER A 162 -0.89 8.45 0.30
C SER A 162 -1.92 9.15 -0.56
N ASP A 163 -3.16 9.15 -0.08
CA ASP A 163 -4.26 9.75 -0.80
C ASP A 163 -4.16 11.28 -0.76
N THR A 164 -4.57 11.92 -1.84
CA THR A 164 -4.44 13.37 -1.98
C THR A 164 -5.73 14.00 -2.47
N TRP A 165 -6.03 15.17 -1.91
CA TRP A 165 -7.05 16.06 -2.43
C TRP A 165 -6.52 16.82 -3.64
N MET A 166 -7.23 16.75 -4.75
CA MET A 166 -6.87 17.44 -6.00
C MET A 166 -8.04 18.27 -6.51
N ILE A 167 -7.75 19.36 -7.20
CA ILE A 167 -8.77 20.21 -7.83
C ILE A 167 -8.82 19.86 -9.32
N SER A 168 -10.01 19.48 -9.81
CA SER A 168 -10.23 19.28 -11.24
C SER A 168 -9.95 20.57 -12.02
N SER A 169 -9.28 20.48 -13.16
CA SER A 169 -9.09 21.62 -14.07
C SER A 169 -10.40 22.21 -14.60
N LYS A 170 -11.52 21.47 -14.45
CA LYS A 170 -12.87 21.90 -14.83
C LYS A 170 -13.71 22.33 -13.62
N ALA A 171 -13.11 22.49 -12.44
CA ALA A 171 -13.83 22.91 -11.25
C ALA A 171 -14.43 24.31 -11.45
N LYS A 172 -15.75 24.42 -11.22
CA LYS A 172 -16.47 25.72 -11.32
C LYS A 172 -16.19 26.64 -10.14
N HIS A 173 -15.84 26.07 -9.00
CA HIS A 173 -15.64 26.79 -7.72
C HIS A 173 -14.30 26.39 -7.07
N PRO A 174 -13.13 26.70 -7.70
CA PRO A 174 -11.84 26.28 -7.16
C PRO A 174 -11.54 26.89 -5.80
N ASN A 175 -12.02 28.09 -5.50
CA ASN A 175 -11.82 28.71 -4.19
C ASN A 175 -12.51 27.90 -3.07
N CYS A 176 -13.68 27.34 -3.29
CA CYS A 176 -14.34 26.45 -2.33
C CYS A 176 -13.52 25.17 -2.12
N ALA A 177 -12.93 24.63 -3.18
CA ALA A 177 -12.05 23.47 -3.08
C ALA A 177 -10.79 23.79 -2.24
N TYR A 178 -10.17 24.95 -2.42
CA TYR A 178 -9.05 25.38 -1.57
C TYR A 178 -9.45 25.55 -0.10
N LEU A 179 -10.61 26.14 0.18
CA LEU A 179 -11.12 26.25 1.54
C LEU A 179 -11.36 24.88 2.18
N TRP A 180 -11.95 23.96 1.42
CA TRP A 180 -12.14 22.57 1.85
C TRP A 180 -10.80 21.91 2.15
N MET A 181 -9.83 21.96 1.23
CA MET A 181 -8.51 21.35 1.43
C MET A 181 -7.80 21.92 2.66
N ASN A 182 -7.86 23.24 2.86
CA ASN A 182 -7.29 23.87 4.07
C ASN A 182 -7.97 23.39 5.34
N HIS A 183 -9.29 23.19 5.31
CA HIS A 183 -10.04 22.68 6.45
C HIS A 183 -9.67 21.21 6.75
N ILE A 184 -9.73 20.33 5.74
CA ILE A 184 -9.57 18.89 5.93
C ILE A 184 -8.16 18.48 6.38
N ILE A 185 -7.14 19.27 6.05
CA ILE A 185 -5.77 19.08 6.53
C ILE A 185 -5.43 19.90 7.79
N SER A 186 -6.41 20.62 8.36
CA SER A 186 -6.20 21.29 9.67
C SER A 186 -5.98 20.24 10.76
N PRO A 187 -5.26 20.55 11.83
CA PRO A 187 -4.95 19.56 12.86
C PRO A 187 -6.16 18.81 13.39
N GLN A 188 -7.25 19.52 13.70
CA GLN A 188 -8.47 18.94 14.25
C GLN A 188 -9.22 18.06 13.24
N ALA A 189 -9.44 18.58 12.02
CA ALA A 189 -10.18 17.82 11.00
C ALA A 189 -9.38 16.60 10.53
N ASN A 190 -8.07 16.75 10.33
CA ASN A 190 -7.21 15.65 9.90
C ASN A 190 -7.07 14.55 10.97
N ALA A 191 -7.05 14.90 12.26
CA ALA A 191 -7.09 13.91 13.34
C ALA A 191 -8.36 13.04 13.25
N GLY A 192 -9.54 13.68 13.17
CA GLY A 192 -10.81 12.94 13.09
C GLY A 192 -10.94 12.09 11.83
N VAL A 193 -10.49 12.61 10.68
CA VAL A 193 -10.50 11.84 9.42
C VAL A 193 -9.56 10.66 9.48
N ALA A 194 -8.33 10.85 9.97
CA ALA A 194 -7.34 9.77 10.06
C ALA A 194 -7.82 8.63 10.97
N GLU A 195 -8.46 8.96 12.09
CA GLU A 195 -9.05 7.95 12.99
C GLU A 195 -10.21 7.20 12.34
N TRP A 196 -11.13 7.94 11.70
CA TRP A 196 -12.30 7.34 11.07
C TRP A 196 -11.93 6.46 9.86
N PHE A 197 -11.01 6.94 9.04
CA PHE A 197 -10.54 6.22 7.84
C PHE A 197 -9.59 5.07 8.20
N GLY A 198 -8.82 5.22 9.27
CA GLY A 198 -7.82 4.24 9.71
C GLY A 198 -6.51 4.37 8.94
N GLU A 199 -5.90 5.55 9.04
CA GLU A 199 -4.62 5.89 8.40
C GLU A 199 -3.72 6.74 9.31
N ALA A 200 -2.45 6.86 8.95
CA ALA A 200 -1.57 7.86 9.56
C ALA A 200 -1.99 9.27 9.07
N PRO A 201 -2.24 10.24 9.97
CA PRO A 201 -2.58 11.60 9.55
C PRO A 201 -1.43 12.25 8.78
N SER A 202 -1.75 13.16 7.86
CA SER A 202 -0.75 13.93 7.13
C SER A 202 -0.23 15.15 7.90
N ASN A 203 -0.99 15.67 8.85
CA ASN A 203 -0.64 16.85 9.64
C ASN A 203 0.04 16.44 10.96
N ALA A 204 1.26 16.90 11.18
CA ALA A 204 2.06 16.55 12.35
C ALA A 204 1.39 16.90 13.69
N LYS A 205 0.57 17.96 13.72
CA LYS A 205 -0.15 18.40 14.93
C LYS A 205 -1.41 17.60 15.22
N SER A 206 -1.85 16.76 14.30
CA SER A 206 -3.06 15.95 14.48
C SER A 206 -2.90 14.88 15.55
N CYS A 207 -1.68 14.39 15.76
CA CYS A 207 -1.42 13.33 16.74
C CYS A 207 -1.80 13.68 18.17
N ASP A 208 -1.67 14.96 18.56
CA ASP A 208 -2.07 15.43 19.89
C ASP A 208 -3.60 15.50 20.06
N LEU A 209 -4.33 15.52 18.94
CA LEU A 209 -5.77 15.75 18.86
C LEU A 209 -6.58 14.47 18.59
N THR A 210 -5.93 13.33 18.34
CA THR A 210 -6.62 12.05 18.20
C THR A 210 -7.28 11.63 19.52
N ALA A 211 -8.47 11.04 19.43
CA ALA A 211 -9.20 10.49 20.55
C ALA A 211 -8.46 9.26 21.14
N ASP A 212 -8.04 8.34 20.24
CA ASP A 212 -7.12 7.26 20.61
C ASP A 212 -5.68 7.82 20.65
N LYS A 213 -5.12 7.89 21.87
CA LYS A 213 -3.75 8.39 22.10
C LYS A 213 -2.66 7.50 21.49
N ASN A 214 -2.99 6.27 21.14
CA ASN A 214 -2.08 5.35 20.45
C ASN A 214 -2.20 5.41 18.93
N HIS A 215 -3.15 6.18 18.37
CA HIS A 215 -3.42 6.19 16.93
C HIS A 215 -2.15 6.44 16.11
N CYS A 216 -1.46 7.53 16.37
CA CYS A 216 -0.24 7.87 15.62
C CYS A 216 0.91 6.88 15.81
N THR A 217 1.01 6.24 16.96
CA THR A 217 1.99 5.15 17.19
C THR A 217 1.61 3.90 16.39
N THR A 218 0.34 3.51 16.43
CA THR A 218 -0.20 2.36 15.70
C THR A 218 -0.02 2.51 14.18
N PHE A 219 -0.23 3.72 13.67
CA PHE A 219 -0.11 4.03 12.25
C PHE A 219 1.26 4.63 11.86
N HIS A 220 2.23 4.70 12.77
CA HIS A 220 3.59 5.20 12.53
C HIS A 220 3.67 6.63 11.95
N ALA A 221 2.76 7.53 12.30
CA ALA A 221 2.58 8.81 11.63
C ALA A 221 3.87 9.65 11.51
N GLY A 222 4.65 9.79 12.60
CA GLY A 222 5.90 10.55 12.65
C GLY A 222 7.17 9.71 12.52
N ASP A 223 7.06 8.41 12.28
CA ASP A 223 8.21 7.49 12.24
C ASP A 223 8.86 7.47 10.85
N THR A 224 9.77 8.39 10.60
CA THR A 224 10.48 8.48 9.31
C THR A 224 11.29 7.23 8.99
N GLY A 225 11.77 6.49 10.00
CA GLY A 225 12.47 5.22 9.82
C GLY A 225 11.55 4.14 9.27
N TYR A 226 10.32 4.08 9.76
CA TYR A 226 9.31 3.15 9.26
C TYR A 226 8.98 3.41 7.78
N TRP A 227 8.81 4.67 7.38
CA TRP A 227 8.40 5.05 6.03
C TRP A 227 9.53 4.99 4.99
N LYS A 228 10.77 4.88 5.40
CA LYS A 228 11.94 4.87 4.52
C LYS A 228 11.88 3.77 3.45
N ASP A 229 11.36 2.58 3.80
CA ASP A 229 11.27 1.43 2.91
C ASP A 229 9.82 1.17 2.47
N VAL A 230 8.98 2.22 2.46
CA VAL A 230 7.64 2.18 1.89
C VAL A 230 7.63 2.86 0.53
N TYR A 231 7.29 2.11 -0.51
CA TYR A 231 7.20 2.56 -1.90
C TYR A 231 5.76 2.95 -2.21
N TYR A 232 5.51 4.25 -2.31
CA TYR A 232 4.15 4.75 -2.50
C TYR A 232 3.61 4.43 -3.90
N TRP A 233 2.34 4.07 -3.96
CA TRP A 233 1.62 3.79 -5.18
C TRP A 233 1.81 4.90 -6.20
N ASN A 234 2.12 4.49 -7.42
CA ASN A 234 2.33 5.39 -8.54
C ASN A 234 1.85 4.73 -9.83
N THR A 235 1.42 5.52 -10.79
CA THR A 235 1.00 5.03 -12.10
C THR A 235 2.23 4.78 -12.96
N ALA A 236 2.48 3.51 -13.30
CA ALA A 236 3.57 3.13 -14.19
C ALA A 236 3.39 3.74 -15.58
N THR A 237 4.45 4.32 -16.12
CA THR A 237 4.47 4.99 -17.43
C THR A 237 5.59 4.43 -18.30
N GLU A 238 5.53 4.65 -19.62
CA GLU A 238 6.60 4.24 -20.54
C GLU A 238 7.95 4.90 -20.24
N LYS A 239 7.91 6.14 -19.75
CA LYS A 239 9.08 6.81 -19.18
C LYS A 239 9.28 6.30 -17.77
N CYS A 240 10.40 5.60 -17.55
CA CYS A 240 10.67 4.96 -16.26
C CYS A 240 10.71 5.97 -15.10
N LEU A 241 9.91 5.71 -14.06
CA LEU A 241 9.78 6.59 -12.90
C LEU A 241 11.05 6.63 -12.02
N ASP A 242 11.94 5.66 -12.18
CA ASP A 242 13.27 5.62 -11.54
C ASP A 242 14.32 6.48 -12.26
N GLY A 243 13.94 7.19 -13.33
CA GLY A 243 14.79 8.11 -14.07
C GLY A 243 15.68 7.46 -15.13
N ARG A 244 15.62 6.14 -15.35
CA ARG A 244 16.34 5.47 -16.44
C ARG A 244 15.88 6.04 -17.79
N LYS A 245 16.87 6.32 -18.68
CA LYS A 245 16.64 6.84 -20.03
C LYS A 245 16.95 5.83 -21.14
N ASP A 246 17.65 4.78 -20.78
CA ASP A 246 18.15 3.70 -21.62
C ASP A 246 17.18 2.50 -21.69
N ALA A 247 16.06 2.57 -20.97
CA ALA A 247 15.03 1.58 -20.96
C ALA A 247 13.63 2.20 -21.15
N LYS A 248 12.73 1.43 -21.73
CA LYS A 248 11.29 1.71 -21.77
C LYS A 248 10.60 0.87 -20.73
N CYS A 249 9.83 1.52 -19.84
CA CYS A 249 9.06 0.82 -18.83
C CYS A 249 7.67 0.43 -19.33
N VAL A 250 7.10 -0.61 -18.71
CA VAL A 250 5.78 -1.13 -19.06
C VAL A 250 4.71 -0.22 -18.46
N PRO A 251 3.85 0.41 -19.28
CA PRO A 251 2.84 1.33 -18.78
C PRO A 251 1.70 0.62 -18.06
N TYR A 252 0.98 1.33 -17.21
CA TYR A 252 -0.08 0.77 -16.35
C TYR A 252 -1.20 0.07 -17.13
N SER A 253 -1.47 0.47 -18.38
CA SER A 253 -2.43 -0.23 -19.25
C SER A 253 -2.07 -1.70 -19.48
N GLU A 254 -0.78 -2.02 -19.57
CA GLU A 254 -0.30 -3.41 -19.71
C GLU A 254 -0.39 -4.16 -18.36
N TRP A 255 -0.21 -3.47 -17.24
CA TRP A 255 -0.44 -4.05 -15.91
C TRP A 255 -1.90 -4.50 -15.75
N VAL A 256 -2.85 -3.66 -16.18
CA VAL A 256 -4.28 -3.99 -16.17
C VAL A 256 -4.57 -5.24 -17.00
N LYS A 257 -3.99 -5.35 -18.22
CA LYS A 257 -4.16 -6.53 -19.08
C LYS A 257 -3.59 -7.79 -18.44
N ALA A 258 -2.35 -7.70 -17.92
CA ALA A 258 -1.69 -8.83 -17.28
C ALA A 258 -2.45 -9.30 -16.04
N TRP A 259 -2.94 -8.37 -15.21
CA TRP A 259 -3.75 -8.69 -14.05
C TRP A 259 -5.06 -9.36 -14.44
N SER A 260 -5.78 -8.80 -15.42
CA SER A 260 -7.02 -9.40 -15.93
C SER A 260 -6.78 -10.83 -16.46
N SER A 261 -5.69 -11.05 -17.19
CA SER A 261 -5.30 -12.38 -17.67
C SER A 261 -5.00 -13.33 -16.50
N LEU A 262 -4.24 -12.87 -15.50
CA LEU A 262 -3.93 -13.65 -14.30
C LEU A 262 -5.20 -14.07 -13.55
N ARG A 263 -6.16 -13.17 -13.41
CA ARG A 263 -7.41 -13.43 -12.67
C ARG A 263 -8.33 -14.40 -13.41
N ASN A 264 -8.32 -14.42 -14.73
CA ASN A 264 -9.21 -15.20 -15.58
C ASN A 264 -8.60 -16.55 -16.03
N SER A 265 -7.32 -16.83 -15.75
CA SER A 265 -6.63 -18.08 -16.13
C SER A 265 -6.89 -19.27 -15.20
#